data_4f845d9ceadf9814f1742dcce9c00b1d
#
_entry.id   4f845d9ceadf9814f1742dcce9c00b1d
#
_cell.length_a   1.000
_cell.length_b   1.000
_cell.length_c   1.000
_cell.angle_alpha   90.00
_cell.angle_beta   90.00
_cell.angle_gamma   90.00
#
_symmetry.space_group_name_H-M   'P 1'
#
loop_
_entity.id
_entity.type
_entity.pdbx_description
1 polymer ?
#
loop_
_entity_poly.entity_id
_entity_poly.type
_entity_poly.pdbx_seq_one_letter_code
_entity_poly.pdbx_strand_id
1 'polypeptide(L)'
;MMDYSVAEGRLCEILGLSRRPIAVTFRESPPPGVPKFAGVEPSGCSFWQLAAGGMTFYTVPSDHCNCAVGSYTHNFSLSPERAQELERALSLITSSGYLKMEEIASIPRLKQAPKAVIYSPLGDTPTDPDLVIFVVHPMQAMILQEAALHTGVGLQLSLFGRPTCMSLPTALAQGMVTSAGCLGNRVYTGLKEDEIYVLVPGRVLQRIADAVQGIAESNSKMTDYHRERRKSLKTPFE
;
A
#
# COMPACT_ATOMS: atom_id res chain seq x y z
N MET A 1 -1.00 22.92 6.54
CA MET A 1 -1.27 21.98 5.45
C MET A 1 0.07 21.39 5.02
N MET A 2 0.18 20.08 4.85
CA MET A 2 1.44 19.44 4.44
C MET A 2 1.78 19.82 3.01
N ASP A 3 3.05 20.15 2.76
CA ASP A 3 3.56 20.23 1.39
C ASP A 3 3.99 18.82 0.95
N TYR A 4 3.13 18.20 0.14
CA TYR A 4 3.32 16.80 -0.26
C TYR A 4 4.53 16.62 -1.19
N SER A 5 4.90 17.63 -1.98
CA SER A 5 6.08 17.57 -2.84
C SER A 5 7.37 17.52 -2.01
N VAL A 6 7.47 18.41 -1.02
CA VAL A 6 8.59 18.42 -0.07
C VAL A 6 8.63 17.13 0.74
N ALA A 7 7.47 16.65 1.21
CA ALA A 7 7.38 15.42 1.98
C ALA A 7 7.79 14.18 1.18
N GLU A 8 7.35 14.07 -0.08
CA GLU A 8 7.76 12.98 -0.98
C GLU A 8 9.28 13.00 -1.18
N GLY A 9 9.85 14.15 -1.56
CA GLY A 9 11.29 14.26 -1.78
C GLY A 9 12.10 13.81 -0.57
N ARG A 10 11.72 14.31 0.62
CA ARG A 10 12.38 13.95 1.88
C ARG A 10 12.23 12.46 2.21
N LEU A 11 11.04 11.89 2.09
CA LEU A 11 10.82 10.46 2.36
C LEU A 11 11.58 9.58 1.37
N CYS A 12 11.60 9.95 0.07
CA CYS A 12 12.37 9.21 -0.93
C CYS A 12 13.87 9.22 -0.63
N GLU A 13 14.41 10.37 -0.21
CA GLU A 13 15.83 10.52 0.13
C GLU A 13 16.19 9.71 1.38
N ILE A 14 15.47 9.91 2.50
CA ILE A 14 15.79 9.27 3.78
C ILE A 14 15.67 7.75 3.70
N LEU A 15 14.61 7.26 3.06
CA LEU A 15 14.35 5.83 2.93
C LEU A 15 15.09 5.18 1.76
N GLY A 16 15.63 5.95 0.81
CA GLY A 16 16.24 5.43 -0.42
C GLY A 16 15.22 4.69 -1.29
N LEU A 17 14.03 5.28 -1.48
CA LEU A 17 12.95 4.62 -2.22
C LEU A 17 13.27 4.55 -3.71
N SER A 18 13.05 3.38 -4.32
CA SER A 18 13.21 3.16 -5.75
C SER A 18 11.97 3.57 -6.56
N ARG A 19 10.83 3.72 -5.90
CA ARG A 19 9.55 4.13 -6.49
C ARG A 19 8.94 5.27 -5.68
N ARG A 20 8.26 6.18 -6.36
CA ARG A 20 7.53 7.28 -5.70
C ARG A 20 6.41 6.72 -4.83
N PRO A 21 6.19 7.24 -3.61
CA PRO A 21 5.02 6.94 -2.81
C PRO A 21 3.74 7.32 -3.55
N ILE A 22 2.71 6.51 -3.40
CA ILE A 22 1.45 6.62 -4.15
C ILE A 22 0.37 7.16 -3.23
N ALA A 23 -0.20 8.31 -3.57
CA ALA A 23 -1.39 8.84 -2.92
C ALA A 23 -2.65 8.21 -3.52
N VAL A 24 -3.56 7.75 -2.65
CA VAL A 24 -4.87 7.20 -3.03
C VAL A 24 -5.95 7.99 -2.29
N THR A 25 -6.94 8.45 -3.04
CA THR A 25 -8.02 9.28 -2.51
C THR A 25 -9.38 8.78 -3.01
N PHE A 26 -10.32 8.58 -2.09
CA PHE A 26 -11.68 8.11 -2.39
C PHE A 26 -12.65 9.28 -2.35
N ARG A 27 -13.39 9.53 -3.43
CA ARG A 27 -14.29 10.70 -3.55
C ARG A 27 -15.62 10.34 -4.22
N GLU A 28 -16.63 11.17 -3.96
CA GLU A 28 -17.90 11.15 -4.68
C GLU A 28 -17.78 11.74 -6.10
N SER A 29 -16.85 12.65 -6.31
CA SER A 29 -16.52 13.26 -7.61
C SER A 29 -15.02 13.53 -7.72
N PRO A 30 -14.44 13.44 -8.93
CA PRO A 30 -13.04 13.76 -9.14
C PRO A 30 -12.78 15.25 -8.94
N PRO A 31 -11.58 15.63 -8.44
CA PRO A 31 -11.17 17.02 -8.37
C PRO A 31 -11.10 17.63 -9.77
N PRO A 32 -11.37 18.96 -9.91
CA PRO A 32 -11.19 19.65 -11.19
C PRO A 32 -9.76 19.49 -11.74
N GLY A 33 -9.64 19.30 -13.05
CA GLY A 33 -8.35 19.21 -13.73
C GLY A 33 -7.64 17.84 -13.66
N VAL A 34 -8.12 16.91 -12.87
CA VAL A 34 -7.58 15.53 -12.86
C VAL A 34 -8.18 14.75 -14.04
N PRO A 35 -7.35 14.18 -14.94
CA PRO A 35 -7.84 13.43 -16.09
C PRO A 35 -8.46 12.09 -15.65
N LYS A 36 -9.50 11.67 -16.36
CA LYS A 36 -10.00 10.30 -16.22
C LYS A 36 -8.97 9.33 -16.82
N PHE A 37 -8.77 8.20 -16.16
CA PHE A 37 -7.97 7.12 -16.72
C PHE A 37 -8.58 6.65 -18.07
N ALA A 38 -7.71 6.57 -19.08
CA ALA A 38 -8.07 6.12 -20.42
C ALA A 38 -7.22 4.87 -20.76
N GLY A 39 -7.75 3.71 -20.43
CA GLY A 39 -7.05 2.45 -20.65
C GLY A 39 -7.80 1.27 -20.05
N VAL A 40 -7.16 0.11 -20.07
CA VAL A 40 -7.67 -1.12 -19.47
C VAL A 40 -6.55 -1.73 -18.64
N GLU A 41 -6.81 -1.93 -17.35
CA GLU A 41 -5.86 -2.55 -16.43
C GLU A 41 -6.33 -3.93 -15.98
N PRO A 42 -5.44 -4.89 -15.81
CA PRO A 42 -5.80 -6.25 -15.40
C PRO A 42 -6.21 -6.34 -13.93
N SER A 43 -5.84 -5.36 -13.11
CA SER A 43 -6.16 -5.36 -11.68
C SER A 43 -6.24 -3.95 -11.11
N GLY A 44 -6.93 -3.78 -9.97
CA GLY A 44 -6.95 -2.52 -9.25
C GLY A 44 -5.57 -2.09 -8.71
N CYS A 45 -4.66 -3.05 -8.48
CA CYS A 45 -3.30 -2.75 -8.04
C CYS A 45 -2.42 -2.19 -9.17
N SER A 46 -2.75 -2.42 -10.44
CA SER A 46 -2.01 -1.87 -11.58
C SER A 46 -2.08 -0.34 -11.60
N PHE A 47 -3.17 0.25 -11.12
CA PHE A 47 -3.29 1.70 -10.96
C PHE A 47 -2.23 2.28 -10.01
N TRP A 48 -1.82 1.49 -9.00
CA TRP A 48 -0.76 1.89 -8.09
C TRP A 48 0.58 2.02 -8.84
N GLN A 49 0.87 1.06 -9.73
CA GLN A 49 2.08 1.06 -10.53
C GLN A 49 2.13 2.26 -11.49
N LEU A 50 1.01 2.61 -12.12
CA LEU A 50 0.92 3.78 -12.99
C LEU A 50 1.17 5.07 -12.23
N ALA A 51 0.59 5.19 -11.03
CA ALA A 51 0.82 6.35 -10.17
C ALA A 51 2.28 6.41 -9.66
N ALA A 52 2.88 5.28 -9.25
CA ALA A 52 4.30 5.24 -8.89
C ALA A 52 5.21 5.64 -10.06
N GLY A 53 4.77 5.40 -11.30
CA GLY A 53 5.43 5.81 -12.55
C GLY A 53 5.26 7.28 -12.92
N GLY A 54 4.50 8.06 -12.13
CA GLY A 54 4.35 9.51 -12.33
C GLY A 54 3.00 9.96 -12.87
N MET A 55 2.03 9.04 -13.08
CA MET A 55 0.70 9.42 -13.59
C MET A 55 -0.21 9.91 -12.47
N THR A 56 -0.93 11.01 -12.74
CA THR A 56 -2.04 11.50 -11.90
C THR A 56 -3.34 11.36 -12.68
N PHE A 57 -4.29 10.58 -12.14
CA PHE A 57 -5.56 10.29 -12.81
C PHE A 57 -6.62 9.85 -11.80
N TYR A 58 -7.87 9.80 -12.24
CA TYR A 58 -8.93 9.13 -11.47
C TYR A 58 -9.54 7.98 -12.25
N THR A 59 -10.05 7.01 -11.51
CA THR A 59 -10.83 5.87 -12.01
C THR A 59 -12.26 5.94 -11.47
N VAL A 60 -13.17 5.27 -12.15
CA VAL A 60 -14.56 5.03 -11.70
C VAL A 60 -14.79 3.53 -11.51
N PRO A 61 -15.88 3.08 -10.86
CA PRO A 61 -16.12 1.65 -10.60
C PRO A 61 -15.98 0.74 -11.82
N SER A 62 -16.39 1.21 -13.03
CA SER A 62 -16.27 0.44 -14.27
C SER A 62 -14.81 0.18 -14.70
N ASP A 63 -13.87 1.02 -14.34
CA ASP A 63 -12.45 0.86 -14.68
C ASP A 63 -11.79 -0.29 -13.88
N HIS A 64 -12.43 -0.73 -12.78
CA HIS A 64 -12.01 -1.84 -11.93
C HIS A 64 -12.64 -3.19 -12.33
N CYS A 65 -13.35 -3.26 -13.44
CA CYS A 65 -14.13 -4.45 -13.83
C CYS A 65 -13.29 -5.73 -14.01
N ASN A 66 -12.00 -5.62 -14.33
CA ASN A 66 -11.11 -6.76 -14.51
C ASN A 66 -10.56 -7.34 -13.18
N CYS A 67 -10.88 -6.72 -12.05
CA CYS A 67 -10.43 -7.18 -10.73
C CYS A 67 -11.63 -7.37 -9.80
N ALA A 68 -12.28 -8.52 -9.88
CA ALA A 68 -13.46 -8.83 -9.08
C ALA A 68 -13.20 -8.72 -7.57
N VAL A 69 -12.04 -9.19 -7.09
CA VAL A 69 -11.64 -9.08 -5.67
C VAL A 69 -11.34 -7.63 -5.29
N GLY A 70 -10.71 -6.85 -6.18
CA GLY A 70 -10.51 -5.40 -5.98
C GLY A 70 -11.85 -4.67 -5.93
N SER A 71 -12.78 -4.98 -6.84
CA SER A 71 -14.15 -4.44 -6.82
C SER A 71 -14.86 -4.76 -5.51
N TYR A 72 -14.73 -6.00 -5.02
CA TYR A 72 -15.30 -6.42 -3.74
C TYR A 72 -14.73 -5.57 -2.57
N THR A 73 -13.42 -5.42 -2.47
CA THR A 73 -12.79 -4.65 -1.38
C THR A 73 -13.11 -3.15 -1.43
N HIS A 74 -13.31 -2.59 -2.63
CA HIS A 74 -13.78 -1.22 -2.83
C HIS A 74 -15.29 -1.04 -2.65
N ASN A 75 -16.01 -2.14 -2.38
CA ASN A 75 -17.47 -2.16 -2.25
C ASN A 75 -18.22 -1.78 -3.54
N PHE A 76 -17.59 -1.98 -4.71
CA PHE A 76 -18.23 -1.76 -5.99
C PHE A 76 -19.24 -2.85 -6.30
N SER A 77 -20.37 -2.47 -6.93
CA SER A 77 -21.31 -3.44 -7.48
C SER A 77 -20.70 -4.12 -8.70
N LEU A 78 -20.85 -5.43 -8.79
CA LEU A 78 -20.44 -6.21 -9.96
C LEU A 78 -21.63 -6.39 -10.90
N SER A 79 -21.39 -6.34 -12.22
CA SER A 79 -22.39 -6.82 -13.18
C SER A 79 -22.60 -8.34 -13.00
N PRO A 80 -23.74 -8.90 -13.47
CA PRO A 80 -23.98 -10.34 -13.37
C PRO A 80 -22.87 -11.18 -13.98
N GLU A 81 -22.28 -10.76 -15.12
CA GLU A 81 -21.18 -11.45 -15.78
C GLU A 81 -19.91 -11.46 -14.91
N ARG A 82 -19.61 -10.32 -14.26
CA ARG A 82 -18.45 -10.19 -13.36
C ARG A 82 -18.63 -10.92 -12.04
N ALA A 83 -19.86 -10.98 -11.54
CA ALA A 83 -20.19 -11.81 -10.37
C ALA A 83 -19.93 -13.29 -10.69
N GLN A 84 -20.30 -13.77 -11.86
CA GLN A 84 -20.05 -15.14 -12.31
C GLN A 84 -18.54 -15.43 -12.49
N GLU A 85 -17.77 -14.48 -13.02
CA GLU A 85 -16.31 -14.60 -13.07
C GLU A 85 -15.68 -14.67 -11.67
N LEU A 86 -16.18 -13.87 -10.73
CA LEU A 86 -15.73 -13.94 -9.33
C LEU A 86 -15.99 -15.31 -8.74
N GLU A 87 -17.18 -15.89 -8.94
CA GLU A 87 -17.49 -17.25 -8.46
C GLU A 87 -16.53 -18.30 -9.03
N ARG A 88 -16.20 -18.22 -10.31
CA ARG A 88 -15.21 -19.12 -10.93
C ARG A 88 -13.82 -18.94 -10.33
N ALA A 89 -13.38 -17.69 -10.14
CA ALA A 89 -12.10 -17.39 -9.50
C ALA A 89 -12.06 -17.89 -8.05
N LEU A 90 -13.12 -17.71 -7.29
CA LEU A 90 -13.24 -18.20 -5.93
C LEU A 90 -13.21 -19.73 -5.87
N SER A 91 -13.91 -20.40 -6.79
CA SER A 91 -13.86 -21.87 -6.91
C SER A 91 -12.46 -22.37 -7.19
N LEU A 92 -11.71 -21.74 -8.11
CA LEU A 92 -10.32 -22.09 -8.39
C LEU A 92 -9.41 -21.84 -7.18
N ILE A 93 -9.55 -20.71 -6.54
CA ILE A 93 -8.74 -20.29 -5.39
C ILE A 93 -8.94 -21.24 -4.21
N THR A 94 -10.17 -21.67 -3.95
CA THR A 94 -10.50 -22.58 -2.84
C THR A 94 -10.15 -24.02 -3.16
N SER A 95 -10.44 -24.51 -4.38
CA SER A 95 -10.10 -25.88 -4.78
C SER A 95 -8.60 -26.13 -4.88
N SER A 96 -7.80 -25.09 -5.18
CA SER A 96 -6.35 -25.16 -5.16
C SER A 96 -5.73 -25.07 -3.76
N GLY A 97 -6.53 -24.84 -2.72
CA GLY A 97 -6.05 -24.63 -1.34
C GLY A 97 -5.37 -23.29 -1.11
N TYR A 98 -5.50 -22.34 -2.06
CA TYR A 98 -4.89 -21.01 -1.93
C TYR A 98 -5.58 -20.16 -0.85
N LEU A 99 -6.91 -20.24 -0.71
CA LEU A 99 -7.71 -19.65 0.36
C LEU A 99 -8.82 -20.61 0.80
N LYS A 100 -9.21 -20.54 2.05
CA LYS A 100 -10.41 -21.21 2.55
C LYS A 100 -11.63 -20.30 2.40
N MET A 101 -12.83 -20.88 2.29
CA MET A 101 -14.07 -20.11 2.18
C MET A 101 -14.30 -19.17 3.36
N GLU A 102 -13.93 -19.59 4.58
CA GLU A 102 -14.07 -18.79 5.80
C GLU A 102 -13.18 -17.55 5.76
N GLU A 103 -12.00 -17.64 5.13
CA GLU A 103 -11.09 -16.51 4.98
C GLU A 103 -11.67 -15.45 4.04
N ILE A 104 -12.44 -15.85 3.02
CA ILE A 104 -13.06 -14.92 2.06
C ILE A 104 -14.10 -14.05 2.76
N ALA A 105 -14.92 -14.63 3.63
CA ALA A 105 -15.94 -13.90 4.37
C ALA A 105 -15.36 -12.83 5.31
N SER A 106 -14.11 -13.00 5.74
CA SER A 106 -13.39 -12.07 6.62
C SER A 106 -12.66 -10.92 5.89
N ILE A 107 -12.62 -10.93 4.54
CA ILE A 107 -11.96 -9.89 3.77
C ILE A 107 -12.66 -8.54 3.98
N PRO A 108 -11.96 -7.52 4.52
CA PRO A 108 -12.57 -6.23 4.77
C PRO A 108 -12.90 -5.48 3.48
N ARG A 109 -13.90 -4.62 3.55
CA ARG A 109 -14.39 -3.78 2.45
C ARG A 109 -14.42 -2.32 2.88
N LEU A 110 -14.34 -1.40 1.94
CA LEU A 110 -14.68 0.00 2.18
C LEU A 110 -16.12 0.09 2.67
N LYS A 111 -16.39 1.00 3.62
CA LYS A 111 -17.75 1.19 4.16
C LYS A 111 -18.73 1.68 3.11
N GLN A 112 -18.25 2.50 2.18
CA GLN A 112 -19.02 3.05 1.05
C GLN A 112 -18.21 2.89 -0.23
N ALA A 113 -18.89 2.60 -1.33
CA ALA A 113 -18.28 2.56 -2.65
C ALA A 113 -17.98 4.00 -3.12
N PRO A 114 -16.71 4.36 -3.36
CA PRO A 114 -16.40 5.66 -3.94
C PRO A 114 -16.89 5.73 -5.38
N LYS A 115 -17.29 6.92 -5.85
CA LYS A 115 -17.62 7.15 -7.25
C LYS A 115 -16.39 7.46 -8.08
N ALA A 116 -15.33 7.96 -7.44
CA ALA A 116 -14.03 8.18 -8.05
C ALA A 116 -12.92 7.76 -7.08
N VAL A 117 -11.88 7.10 -7.60
CA VAL A 117 -10.63 6.82 -6.90
C VAL A 117 -9.51 7.57 -7.62
N ILE A 118 -8.86 8.48 -6.92
CA ILE A 118 -7.77 9.29 -7.46
C ILE A 118 -6.45 8.62 -7.08
N TYR A 119 -5.57 8.48 -8.06
CA TYR A 119 -4.23 7.94 -7.91
C TYR A 119 -3.22 8.98 -8.41
N SER A 120 -2.15 9.19 -7.66
CA SER A 120 -1.05 10.07 -8.05
C SER A 120 0.23 9.69 -7.33
N PRO A 121 1.41 10.14 -7.79
CA PRO A 121 2.54 10.26 -6.88
C PRO A 121 2.16 11.16 -5.70
N LEU A 122 2.77 10.94 -4.54
CA LEU A 122 2.43 11.73 -3.34
C LEU A 122 2.65 13.24 -3.55
N GLY A 123 3.75 13.62 -4.19
CA GLY A 123 4.08 15.03 -4.43
C GLY A 123 3.17 15.73 -5.44
N ASP A 124 2.46 14.96 -6.27
CA ASP A 124 1.56 15.49 -7.30
C ASP A 124 0.09 15.31 -6.91
N THR A 125 -0.19 14.97 -5.63
CA THR A 125 -1.57 14.73 -5.18
C THR A 125 -2.41 16.00 -5.25
N PRO A 126 -3.58 15.98 -5.92
CA PRO A 126 -4.42 17.17 -6.07
C PRO A 126 -5.22 17.50 -4.80
N THR A 127 -5.29 16.58 -3.86
CA THR A 127 -6.03 16.73 -2.58
C THR A 127 -5.33 15.94 -1.49
N ASP A 128 -5.70 16.19 -0.22
CA ASP A 128 -5.22 15.37 0.90
C ASP A 128 -5.58 13.90 0.67
N PRO A 129 -4.58 12.98 0.64
CA PRO A 129 -4.82 11.58 0.38
C PRO A 129 -5.49 10.88 1.58
N ASP A 130 -6.37 9.92 1.31
CA ASP A 130 -6.89 9.03 2.34
C ASP A 130 -5.85 8.01 2.77
N LEU A 131 -5.02 7.58 1.82
CA LEU A 131 -3.94 6.60 2.01
C LEU A 131 -2.70 6.99 1.22
N VAL A 132 -1.52 6.62 1.73
CA VAL A 132 -0.26 6.64 0.99
C VAL A 132 0.32 5.23 0.99
N ILE A 133 0.66 4.73 -0.19
CA ILE A 133 1.23 3.40 -0.41
C ILE A 133 2.71 3.56 -0.73
N PHE A 134 3.54 2.87 0.03
CA PHE A 134 4.98 2.78 -0.19
C PHE A 134 5.31 1.39 -0.72
N VAL A 135 6.14 1.32 -1.76
CA VAL A 135 6.80 0.08 -2.19
C VAL A 135 8.18 0.09 -1.58
N VAL A 136 8.47 -0.86 -0.72
CA VAL A 136 9.66 -0.83 0.16
C VAL A 136 10.31 -2.20 0.29
N HIS A 137 11.58 -2.20 0.62
CA HIS A 137 12.28 -3.38 1.14
C HIS A 137 12.04 -3.53 2.66
N PRO A 138 12.26 -4.72 3.25
CA PRO A 138 12.02 -4.97 4.67
C PRO A 138 12.70 -3.95 5.61
N MET A 139 13.92 -3.50 5.31
CA MET A 139 14.63 -2.51 6.12
C MET A 139 13.92 -1.14 6.12
N GLN A 140 13.43 -0.70 4.96
CA GLN A 140 12.66 0.54 4.83
C GLN A 140 11.30 0.42 5.55
N ALA A 141 10.65 -0.76 5.45
CA ALA A 141 9.42 -1.04 6.18
C ALA A 141 9.63 -0.96 7.70
N MET A 142 10.75 -1.48 8.21
CA MET A 142 11.12 -1.39 9.62
C MET A 142 11.19 0.08 10.08
N ILE A 143 11.89 0.95 9.33
CA ILE A 143 11.99 2.38 9.67
C ILE A 143 10.60 3.05 9.74
N LEU A 144 9.72 2.77 8.77
CA LEU A 144 8.34 3.30 8.76
C LEU A 144 7.54 2.78 9.96
N GLN A 145 7.69 1.50 10.31
CA GLN A 145 7.01 0.89 11.46
C GLN A 145 7.49 1.48 12.77
N GLU A 146 8.79 1.65 12.94
CA GLU A 146 9.37 2.29 14.13
C GLU A 146 8.92 3.74 14.26
N ALA A 147 8.85 4.50 13.14
CA ALA A 147 8.32 5.85 13.14
C ALA A 147 6.84 5.88 13.55
N ALA A 148 6.03 4.92 13.10
CA ALA A 148 4.65 4.79 13.52
C ALA A 148 4.52 4.50 15.03
N LEU A 149 5.30 3.56 15.55
CA LEU A 149 5.33 3.22 16.98
C LEU A 149 5.77 4.41 17.82
N HIS A 150 6.85 5.09 17.41
CA HIS A 150 7.38 6.28 18.10
C HIS A 150 6.35 7.41 18.19
N THR A 151 5.50 7.56 17.19
CA THR A 151 4.48 8.62 17.12
C THR A 151 3.10 8.19 17.65
N GLY A 152 2.97 6.97 18.17
CA GLY A 152 1.70 6.43 18.67
C GLY A 152 0.66 6.20 17.56
N VAL A 153 1.11 6.00 16.33
CA VAL A 153 0.22 5.61 15.22
C VAL A 153 -0.14 4.14 15.35
N GLY A 154 -1.42 3.81 15.21
CA GLY A 154 -1.86 2.43 15.19
C GLY A 154 -1.15 1.64 14.09
N LEU A 155 -0.64 0.48 14.45
CA LEU A 155 0.12 -0.40 13.56
C LEU A 155 -0.47 -1.81 13.60
N GLN A 156 -0.85 -2.30 12.42
CA GLN A 156 -1.20 -3.70 12.25
C GLN A 156 0.07 -4.51 11.96
N LEU A 157 0.46 -5.34 12.90
CA LEU A 157 1.71 -6.12 12.81
C LEU A 157 1.64 -7.32 11.85
N SER A 158 0.44 -7.69 11.41
CA SER A 158 0.26 -8.81 10.48
C SER A 158 0.71 -8.42 9.07
N LEU A 159 1.52 -9.27 8.45
CA LEU A 159 1.88 -9.14 7.05
C LEU A 159 0.81 -9.84 6.19
N PHE A 160 -0.02 -9.07 5.51
CA PHE A 160 -1.04 -9.62 4.63
C PHE A 160 -0.43 -10.08 3.30
N GLY A 161 -0.71 -11.34 2.93
CA GLY A 161 -0.32 -11.84 1.61
C GLY A 161 -1.44 -11.74 0.58
N ARG A 162 -2.72 -11.89 1.01
CA ARG A 162 -3.82 -12.11 0.06
C ARG A 162 -5.21 -11.86 0.66
N PRO A 163 -6.05 -11.11 -0.09
CA PRO A 163 -5.70 -10.33 -1.28
C PRO A 163 -5.01 -9.01 -0.89
N THR A 164 -4.11 -8.50 -1.74
CA THR A 164 -3.39 -7.24 -1.47
C THR A 164 -4.34 -6.05 -1.28
N CYS A 165 -5.42 -6.00 -2.05
CA CYS A 165 -6.37 -4.88 -2.01
C CYS A 165 -7.14 -4.75 -0.68
N MET A 166 -7.18 -5.79 0.17
CA MET A 166 -7.76 -5.66 1.52
C MET A 166 -6.96 -4.71 2.42
N SER A 167 -5.71 -4.44 2.06
CA SER A 167 -4.87 -3.48 2.81
C SER A 167 -5.45 -2.07 2.84
N LEU A 168 -6.17 -1.66 1.78
CA LEU A 168 -6.79 -0.33 1.70
C LEU A 168 -7.84 -0.12 2.81
N PRO A 169 -8.93 -0.91 2.87
CA PRO A 169 -9.92 -0.75 3.93
C PRO A 169 -9.34 -1.02 5.32
N THR A 170 -8.37 -1.94 5.44
CA THR A 170 -7.71 -2.23 6.71
C THR A 170 -6.92 -1.01 7.22
N ALA A 171 -6.12 -0.38 6.36
CA ALA A 171 -5.33 0.79 6.74
C ALA A 171 -6.22 1.97 7.16
N LEU A 172 -7.33 2.20 6.45
CA LEU A 172 -8.29 3.24 6.82
C LEU A 172 -8.91 3.03 8.21
N ALA A 173 -9.20 1.77 8.53
CA ALA A 173 -9.87 1.41 9.78
C ALA A 173 -8.91 1.29 10.98
N GLN A 174 -7.73 0.72 10.79
CA GLN A 174 -6.86 0.25 11.88
C GLN A 174 -5.54 1.00 12.01
N GLY A 175 -5.14 1.78 11.03
CA GLY A 175 -3.85 2.45 11.01
C GLY A 175 -2.91 1.88 9.94
N MET A 176 -1.59 2.00 10.16
CA MET A 176 -0.61 1.52 9.19
C MET A 176 -0.64 -0.01 9.05
N VAL A 177 -0.59 -0.50 7.83
CA VAL A 177 -0.56 -1.94 7.52
C VAL A 177 0.57 -2.27 6.55
N THR A 178 1.01 -3.54 6.58
CA THR A 178 2.03 -4.06 5.68
C THR A 178 1.47 -5.22 4.87
N SER A 179 1.73 -5.26 3.57
CA SER A 179 1.28 -6.34 2.68
C SER A 179 2.41 -6.90 1.84
N ALA A 180 2.54 -8.23 1.83
CA ALA A 180 3.51 -8.93 0.98
C ALA A 180 3.16 -8.87 -0.52
N GLY A 181 1.96 -8.41 -0.89
CA GLY A 181 1.45 -8.56 -2.24
C GLY A 181 0.98 -10.00 -2.53
N CYS A 182 -0.21 -10.16 -3.07
CA CYS A 182 -0.69 -11.48 -3.51
C CYS A 182 -0.10 -11.84 -4.88
N LEU A 183 -0.24 -13.11 -5.30
CA LEU A 183 0.35 -13.58 -6.57
C LEU A 183 -0.13 -12.75 -7.78
N GLY A 184 -1.43 -12.45 -7.87
CA GLY A 184 -1.97 -11.60 -8.94
C GLY A 184 -1.39 -10.19 -8.91
N ASN A 185 -1.27 -9.57 -7.73
CA ASN A 185 -0.62 -8.28 -7.59
C ASN A 185 0.83 -8.33 -8.13
N ARG A 186 1.64 -9.30 -7.69
CA ARG A 186 3.05 -9.43 -8.11
C ARG A 186 3.18 -9.59 -9.61
N VAL A 187 2.32 -10.42 -10.23
CA VAL A 187 2.32 -10.63 -11.68
C VAL A 187 1.95 -9.35 -12.44
N TYR A 188 0.92 -8.62 -11.98
CA TYR A 188 0.39 -7.46 -12.71
C TYR A 188 1.17 -6.16 -12.45
N THR A 189 1.87 -6.05 -11.31
CA THR A 189 2.59 -4.82 -10.94
C THR A 189 4.10 -4.93 -11.05
N GLY A 190 4.65 -6.13 -11.28
CA GLY A 190 6.08 -6.35 -11.25
C GLY A 190 6.71 -6.07 -9.87
N LEU A 191 5.94 -6.26 -8.78
CA LEU A 191 6.48 -6.21 -7.43
C LEU A 191 7.54 -7.29 -7.27
N LYS A 192 8.77 -6.92 -6.92
CA LYS A 192 9.89 -7.85 -6.78
C LYS A 192 9.74 -8.73 -5.54
N GLU A 193 10.48 -9.85 -5.49
CA GLU A 193 10.40 -10.81 -4.40
C GLU A 193 10.75 -10.20 -3.03
N ASP A 194 11.69 -9.26 -3.02
CA ASP A 194 12.19 -8.53 -1.86
C ASP A 194 11.44 -7.21 -1.59
N GLU A 195 10.41 -6.88 -2.38
CA GLU A 195 9.56 -5.71 -2.19
C GLU A 195 8.23 -6.08 -1.52
N ILE A 196 7.76 -5.18 -0.66
CA ILE A 196 6.48 -5.26 0.03
C ILE A 196 5.81 -3.89 0.01
N TYR A 197 4.52 -3.85 0.33
CA TYR A 197 3.78 -2.60 0.51
C TYR A 197 3.68 -2.21 1.98
N VAL A 198 3.84 -0.92 2.26
CA VAL A 198 3.41 -0.29 3.50
C VAL A 198 2.35 0.75 3.17
N LEU A 199 1.18 0.66 3.78
CA LEU A 199 0.08 1.59 3.59
C LEU A 199 -0.08 2.44 4.85
N VAL A 200 -0.03 3.74 4.66
CA VAL A 200 -0.12 4.75 5.74
C VAL A 200 -1.40 5.56 5.53
N PRO A 201 -2.32 5.63 6.51
CA PRO A 201 -3.45 6.55 6.42
C PRO A 201 -2.97 8.00 6.29
N GLY A 202 -3.57 8.76 5.36
CA GLY A 202 -3.18 10.16 5.10
C GLY A 202 -3.22 11.02 6.36
N ARG A 203 -4.22 10.81 7.24
CA ARG A 203 -4.38 11.55 8.51
C ARG A 203 -3.19 11.43 9.49
N VAL A 204 -2.31 10.45 9.32
CA VAL A 204 -1.14 10.25 10.18
C VAL A 204 0.19 10.41 9.46
N LEU A 205 0.17 10.66 8.14
CA LEU A 205 1.36 10.73 7.30
C LEU A 205 2.36 11.79 7.79
N GLN A 206 1.88 12.98 8.19
CA GLN A 206 2.74 14.05 8.68
C GLN A 206 3.58 13.60 9.88
N ARG A 207 2.93 12.96 10.87
CA ARG A 207 3.61 12.47 12.08
C ARG A 207 4.69 11.45 11.76
N ILE A 208 4.41 10.53 10.84
CA ILE A 208 5.38 9.52 10.39
C ILE A 208 6.52 10.20 9.63
N ALA A 209 6.23 11.09 8.68
CA ALA A 209 7.24 11.79 7.89
C ALA A 209 8.19 12.63 8.78
N ASP A 210 7.67 13.23 9.85
CA ASP A 210 8.48 14.00 10.79
C ASP A 210 9.42 13.11 11.62
N ALA A 211 8.99 11.89 11.95
CA ALA A 211 9.77 10.95 12.77
C ALA A 211 10.81 10.15 11.98
N VAL A 212 10.59 9.89 10.69
CA VAL A 212 11.41 8.98 9.86
C VAL A 212 12.89 9.35 9.89
N GLN A 213 13.25 10.63 9.85
CA GLN A 213 14.63 11.10 9.89
C GLN A 213 15.35 10.61 11.16
N GLY A 214 14.79 10.94 12.33
CA GLY A 214 15.40 10.57 13.62
C GLY A 214 15.49 9.05 13.81
N ILE A 215 14.51 8.31 13.32
CA ILE A 215 14.51 6.84 13.35
C ILE A 215 15.62 6.30 12.42
N ALA A 216 15.77 6.81 11.20
CA ALA A 216 16.81 6.38 10.27
C ALA A 216 18.22 6.65 10.85
N GLU A 217 18.42 7.82 11.45
CA GLU A 217 19.69 8.17 12.12
C GLU A 217 19.97 7.26 13.32
N SER A 218 18.95 6.95 14.12
CA SER A 218 19.10 6.05 15.26
C SER A 218 19.44 4.63 14.81
N ASN A 219 18.82 4.15 13.75
CA ASN A 219 19.10 2.83 13.17
C ASN A 219 20.50 2.75 12.58
N SER A 220 21.01 3.83 11.98
CA SER A 220 22.40 3.91 11.53
C SER A 220 23.37 3.75 12.69
N LYS A 221 23.18 4.51 13.79
CA LYS A 221 24.00 4.43 14.99
C LYS A 221 23.97 3.02 15.62
N MET A 222 22.80 2.40 15.70
CA MET A 222 22.68 1.05 16.23
C MET A 222 23.33 0.00 15.31
N THR A 223 23.29 0.20 14.01
CA THR A 223 23.99 -0.64 13.05
C THR A 223 25.49 -0.59 13.26
N ASP A 224 26.07 0.60 13.43
CA ASP A 224 27.51 0.77 13.68
C ASP A 224 27.91 0.17 15.04
N TYR A 225 27.11 0.38 16.08
CA TYR A 225 27.33 -0.29 17.37
C TYR A 225 27.38 -1.82 17.23
N HIS A 226 26.46 -2.44 16.51
CA HIS A 226 26.45 -3.89 16.33
C HIS A 226 27.60 -4.39 15.45
N ARG A 227 28.02 -3.61 14.45
CA ARG A 227 29.22 -3.92 13.64
C ARG A 227 30.49 -3.94 14.50
N GLU A 228 30.69 -2.93 15.35
CA GLU A 228 31.83 -2.89 16.26
C GLU A 228 31.78 -3.99 17.32
N ARG A 229 30.59 -4.22 17.90
CA ARG A 229 30.42 -5.32 18.86
C ARG A 229 30.75 -6.68 18.22
N ARG A 230 30.32 -6.91 16.96
CA ARG A 230 30.65 -8.16 16.25
C ARG A 230 32.16 -8.41 16.14
N LYS A 231 32.94 -7.36 15.93
CA LYS A 231 34.42 -7.48 15.87
C LYS A 231 35.06 -7.83 17.22
N SER A 232 34.40 -7.49 18.32
CA SER A 232 34.90 -7.71 19.70
C SER A 232 34.37 -9.00 20.35
N LEU A 233 33.53 -9.76 19.67
CA LEU A 233 33.01 -11.03 20.20
C LEU A 233 34.16 -12.04 20.36
N LYS A 234 34.26 -12.62 21.57
CA LYS A 234 35.18 -13.72 21.85
C LYS A 234 34.51 -15.04 21.47
N THR A 235 35.33 -16.00 21.03
CA THR A 235 34.85 -17.38 20.85
C THR A 235 34.58 -18.00 22.23
N PRO A 236 33.49 -18.81 22.38
CA PRO A 236 33.10 -19.33 23.71
C PRO A 236 34.09 -20.30 24.36
N PHE A 237 35.20 -20.64 23.72
CA PHE A 237 36.17 -21.66 24.16
C PHE A 237 37.62 -21.21 24.06
N GLU A 238 37.93 -19.92 24.08
CA GLU A 238 39.27 -19.40 24.29
C GLU A 238 39.54 -19.17 25.76
#